data_79a4f195fb5186b9d9abf00aac375855
#
_entry.id   79a4f195fb5186b9d9abf00aac375855
#
_cell.length_a   1.000
_cell.length_b   1.000
_cell.length_c   1.000
_cell.angle_alpha   90.00
_cell.angle_beta   90.00
_cell.angle_gamma   90.00
#
_symmetry.space_group_name_H-M   'P 1'
#
loop_
_entity.id
_entity.type
_entity.pdbx_description
1 polymer ?
#
loop_
_entity_poly.entity_id
_entity_poly.type
_entity_poly.pdbx_seq_one_letter_code
_entity_poly.pdbx_strand_id
1 'polypeptide(L)'
;MIRVVLADDEDLIRGALAALLALEPDLEVVAECSNGVQALEAVRLHEPDIAVFDLEMPELDGVEAARQLPGEQPIVLVTRHARPGVLKRALAAGIRGFVPKTTPATKLAEILRDVHSGGRYIDPEIAAAALTGDTCPLTDRELELLRHTLKGGTVADIAAEVHLASGTVRNYLSAAMTKLGVTTRHEAARKAWQEGWI
;
A
#
# COMPACT_ATOMS: atom_id res chain seq x y z
N MET A 1 -20.48 -9.14 -16.16
CA MET A 1 -19.28 -8.31 -16.48
C MET A 1 -18.76 -7.80 -15.15
N ILE A 2 -17.51 -8.05 -14.83
CA ILE A 2 -16.87 -7.64 -13.56
C ILE A 2 -16.41 -6.20 -13.75
N ARG A 3 -16.93 -5.29 -12.94
CA ARG A 3 -16.63 -3.85 -12.98
C ARG A 3 -15.43 -3.54 -12.11
N VAL A 4 -14.42 -2.89 -12.69
CA VAL A 4 -13.11 -2.65 -12.06
C VAL A 4 -12.85 -1.15 -11.94
N VAL A 5 -12.48 -0.67 -10.76
CA VAL A 5 -11.82 0.63 -10.58
C VAL A 5 -10.32 0.39 -10.52
N LEU A 6 -9.57 1.09 -11.37
CA LEU A 6 -8.12 0.99 -11.47
C LEU A 6 -7.45 2.29 -10.98
N ALA A 7 -6.53 2.20 -10.03
CA ALA A 7 -5.76 3.33 -9.54
C ALA A 7 -4.26 3.05 -9.59
N ASP A 8 -3.53 3.94 -10.26
CA ASP A 8 -2.07 3.89 -10.42
C ASP A 8 -1.58 5.31 -10.77
N ASP A 9 -0.55 5.81 -10.12
CA ASP A 9 -0.05 7.17 -10.38
C ASP A 9 0.77 7.27 -11.67
N GLU A 10 1.15 6.14 -12.25
CA GLU A 10 1.90 6.06 -13.50
C GLU A 10 0.96 5.99 -14.71
N ASP A 11 0.73 7.12 -15.37
CA ASP A 11 -0.21 7.25 -16.49
C ASP A 11 -0.04 6.18 -17.59
N LEU A 12 1.21 5.88 -17.95
CA LEU A 12 1.49 4.88 -18.97
C LEU A 12 1.10 3.47 -18.54
N ILE A 13 1.40 3.12 -17.30
CA ILE A 13 1.06 1.78 -16.74
C ILE A 13 -0.44 1.67 -16.58
N ARG A 14 -1.08 2.68 -16.00
CA ARG A 14 -2.52 2.73 -15.81
C ARG A 14 -3.27 2.55 -17.13
N GLY A 15 -2.94 3.38 -18.15
CA GLY A 15 -3.56 3.30 -19.46
C GLY A 15 -3.30 1.98 -20.19
N ALA A 16 -2.07 1.45 -20.11
CA ALA A 16 -1.76 0.13 -20.69
C ALA A 16 -2.54 -0.99 -20.01
N LEU A 17 -2.62 -0.98 -18.68
CA LEU A 17 -3.36 -1.99 -17.93
C LEU A 17 -4.86 -1.92 -18.20
N ALA A 18 -5.45 -0.72 -18.25
CA ALA A 18 -6.84 -0.51 -18.61
C ALA A 18 -7.14 -1.05 -20.02
N ALA A 19 -6.29 -0.74 -21.00
CA ALA A 19 -6.43 -1.24 -22.37
C ALA A 19 -6.32 -2.76 -22.45
N LEU A 20 -5.42 -3.38 -21.69
CA LEU A 20 -5.25 -4.83 -21.68
C LEU A 20 -6.43 -5.54 -20.99
N LEU A 21 -6.93 -5.00 -19.89
CA LEU A 21 -8.13 -5.54 -19.23
C LEU A 21 -9.39 -5.39 -20.10
N ALA A 22 -9.49 -4.34 -20.90
CA ALA A 22 -10.59 -4.15 -21.84
C ALA A 22 -10.62 -5.18 -22.99
N LEU A 23 -9.55 -5.94 -23.21
CA LEU A 23 -9.53 -7.06 -24.15
C LEU A 23 -10.25 -8.32 -23.60
N GLU A 24 -10.46 -8.36 -22.30
CA GLU A 24 -11.15 -9.46 -21.63
C GLU A 24 -12.68 -9.23 -21.70
N PRO A 25 -13.46 -10.16 -22.29
CA PRO A 25 -14.86 -9.90 -22.61
C PRO A 25 -15.78 -9.79 -21.38
N ASP A 26 -15.31 -10.19 -20.23
CA ASP A 26 -16.03 -10.23 -18.95
C ASP A 26 -15.55 -9.19 -17.93
N LEU A 27 -14.54 -8.36 -18.28
CA LEU A 27 -14.03 -7.28 -17.44
C LEU A 27 -14.40 -5.91 -18.04
N GLU A 28 -14.67 -4.94 -17.19
CA GLU A 28 -14.93 -3.55 -17.56
C GLU A 28 -14.22 -2.60 -16.58
N VAL A 29 -13.27 -1.80 -17.09
CA VAL A 29 -12.67 -0.72 -16.29
C VAL A 29 -13.62 0.47 -16.29
N VAL A 30 -14.30 0.69 -15.17
CA VAL A 30 -15.34 1.74 -15.04
C VAL A 30 -14.77 3.09 -14.61
N ALA A 31 -13.55 3.12 -14.05
CA ALA A 31 -12.82 4.35 -13.74
C ALA A 31 -11.32 4.09 -13.66
N GLU A 32 -10.56 5.10 -14.10
CA GLU A 32 -9.12 5.20 -13.96
C GLU A 32 -8.77 6.38 -13.04
N CYS A 33 -7.91 6.15 -12.04
CA CYS A 33 -7.54 7.12 -11.00
C CYS A 33 -6.03 7.24 -10.90
N SER A 34 -5.51 8.43 -10.60
CA SER A 34 -4.07 8.68 -10.47
C SER A 34 -3.57 8.76 -9.03
N ASN A 35 -4.47 8.64 -8.04
CA ASN A 35 -4.12 8.61 -6.62
C ASN A 35 -5.22 7.94 -5.79
N GLY A 36 -4.90 7.67 -4.51
CA GLY A 36 -5.83 6.98 -3.62
C GLY A 36 -7.08 7.77 -3.26
N VAL A 37 -7.04 9.11 -3.26
CA VAL A 37 -8.23 9.95 -2.99
C VAL A 37 -9.23 9.81 -4.12
N GLN A 38 -8.79 9.94 -5.37
CA GLN A 38 -9.64 9.70 -6.54
C GLN A 38 -10.18 8.27 -6.58
N ALA A 39 -9.35 7.29 -6.18
CA ALA A 39 -9.76 5.90 -6.10
C ALA A 39 -10.94 5.69 -5.13
N LEU A 40 -10.89 6.32 -3.95
CA LEU A 40 -11.99 6.27 -2.98
C LEU A 40 -13.28 6.88 -3.52
N GLU A 41 -13.18 8.03 -4.19
CA GLU A 41 -14.32 8.69 -4.81
C GLU A 41 -14.93 7.84 -5.93
N ALA A 42 -14.07 7.25 -6.78
CA ALA A 42 -14.49 6.40 -7.87
C ALA A 42 -15.17 5.11 -7.37
N VAL A 43 -14.65 4.47 -6.31
CA VAL A 43 -15.29 3.29 -5.71
C VAL A 43 -16.66 3.62 -5.18
N ARG A 44 -16.83 4.76 -4.48
CA ARG A 44 -18.14 5.20 -3.97
C ARG A 44 -19.13 5.55 -5.06
N LEU A 45 -18.65 6.15 -6.16
CA LEU A 45 -19.50 6.58 -7.28
C LEU A 45 -19.93 5.42 -8.17
N HIS A 46 -19.02 4.52 -8.48
CA HIS A 46 -19.23 3.46 -9.46
C HIS A 46 -19.64 2.14 -8.86
N GLU A 47 -19.49 1.95 -7.54
CA GLU A 47 -19.78 0.70 -6.84
C GLU A 47 -19.23 -0.52 -7.62
N PRO A 48 -17.90 -0.60 -7.85
CA PRO A 48 -17.29 -1.65 -8.64
C PRO A 48 -17.38 -3.00 -7.94
N ASP A 49 -17.29 -4.09 -8.70
CA ASP A 49 -17.18 -5.44 -8.15
C ASP A 49 -15.81 -5.70 -7.53
N ILE A 50 -14.77 -5.02 -8.02
CA ILE A 50 -13.40 -5.15 -7.54
C ILE A 50 -12.62 -3.86 -7.77
N ALA A 51 -11.69 -3.55 -6.87
CA ALA A 51 -10.77 -2.43 -7.01
C ALA A 51 -9.32 -2.93 -7.17
N VAL A 52 -8.58 -2.33 -8.10
CA VAL A 52 -7.15 -2.60 -8.32
C VAL A 52 -6.38 -1.33 -8.03
N PHE A 53 -5.55 -1.34 -7.00
CA PHE A 53 -4.79 -0.17 -6.56
C PHE A 53 -3.30 -0.43 -6.63
N ASP A 54 -2.56 0.54 -7.14
CA ASP A 54 -1.13 0.57 -6.87
C ASP A 54 -0.90 0.77 -5.37
N LEU A 55 0.14 0.12 -4.87
CA LEU A 55 0.57 0.29 -3.49
C LEU A 55 1.08 1.71 -3.23
N GLU A 56 1.92 2.24 -4.12
CA GLU A 56 2.63 3.49 -3.94
C GLU A 56 1.98 4.60 -4.78
N MET A 57 1.03 5.33 -4.20
CA MET A 57 0.36 6.46 -4.84
C MET A 57 0.55 7.74 -4.03
N PRO A 58 0.60 8.92 -4.67
CA PRO A 58 0.63 10.20 -3.97
C PRO A 58 -0.67 10.44 -3.19
N GLU A 59 -0.61 11.32 -2.20
CA GLU A 59 -1.68 11.72 -1.28
C GLU A 59 -2.16 10.60 -0.37
N LEU A 60 -2.51 9.43 -0.90
CA LEU A 60 -3.03 8.29 -0.16
C LEU A 60 -2.53 6.99 -0.80
N ASP A 61 -1.76 6.17 -0.06
CA ASP A 61 -1.27 4.89 -0.54
C ASP A 61 -2.40 3.85 -0.67
N GLY A 62 -2.17 2.78 -1.46
CA GLY A 62 -3.20 1.79 -1.75
C GLY A 62 -3.68 1.02 -0.51
N VAL A 63 -2.83 0.81 0.51
CA VAL A 63 -3.25 0.16 1.77
C VAL A 63 -4.14 1.09 2.59
N GLU A 64 -3.77 2.35 2.66
CA GLU A 64 -4.54 3.34 3.42
C GLU A 64 -5.87 3.66 2.73
N ALA A 65 -5.90 3.70 1.38
CA ALA A 65 -7.13 3.77 0.62
C ALA A 65 -8.04 2.56 0.91
N ALA A 66 -7.49 1.36 0.90
CA ALA A 66 -8.24 0.14 1.21
C ALA A 66 -8.87 0.17 2.62
N ARG A 67 -8.18 0.71 3.62
CA ARG A 67 -8.71 0.83 4.99
C ARG A 67 -9.91 1.77 5.12
N GLN A 68 -10.03 2.74 4.21
CA GLN A 68 -11.14 3.70 4.22
C GLN A 68 -12.36 3.22 3.43
N LEU A 69 -12.24 2.08 2.77
CA LEU A 69 -13.36 1.43 2.09
C LEU A 69 -14.10 0.47 3.02
N PRO A 70 -15.38 0.22 2.78
CA PRO A 70 -16.12 -0.83 3.48
C PRO A 70 -15.39 -2.18 3.33
N GLY A 71 -15.28 -2.95 4.41
CA GLY A 71 -14.51 -4.21 4.43
C GLY A 71 -15.00 -5.32 3.49
N GLU A 72 -16.12 -5.12 2.81
CA GLU A 72 -16.70 -6.05 1.83
C GLU A 72 -16.17 -5.83 0.40
N GLN A 73 -15.53 -4.68 0.12
CA GLN A 73 -15.00 -4.37 -1.21
C GLN A 73 -13.77 -5.24 -1.51
N PRO A 74 -13.82 -6.13 -2.51
CA PRO A 74 -12.64 -6.88 -2.93
C PRO A 74 -11.56 -5.95 -3.49
N ILE A 75 -10.35 -6.01 -2.95
CA ILE A 75 -9.22 -5.16 -3.37
C ILE A 75 -8.04 -6.04 -3.74
N VAL A 76 -7.44 -5.75 -4.89
CA VAL A 76 -6.16 -6.26 -5.34
C VAL A 76 -5.14 -5.14 -5.34
N LEU A 77 -4.05 -5.30 -4.60
CA LEU A 77 -2.90 -4.40 -4.70
C LEU A 77 -1.95 -4.88 -5.79
N VAL A 78 -1.48 -3.96 -6.59
CA VAL A 78 -0.36 -4.15 -7.50
C VAL A 78 0.85 -3.37 -6.99
N THR A 79 2.06 -3.89 -7.14
CA THR A 79 3.26 -3.20 -6.64
C THR A 79 4.51 -3.56 -7.44
N ARG A 80 5.45 -2.62 -7.53
CA ARG A 80 6.81 -2.90 -8.03
C ARG A 80 7.70 -3.52 -6.96
N HIS A 81 7.46 -3.19 -5.70
CA HIS A 81 8.31 -3.56 -4.58
C HIS A 81 7.50 -4.27 -3.50
N ALA A 82 7.59 -5.58 -3.51
CA ALA A 82 6.96 -6.43 -2.50
C ALA A 82 7.81 -6.45 -1.22
N ARG A 83 7.50 -5.56 -0.28
CA ARG A 83 8.16 -5.54 1.01
C ARG A 83 7.41 -6.41 2.02
N PRO A 84 8.11 -7.26 2.82
CA PRO A 84 7.46 -8.17 3.77
C PRO A 84 6.46 -7.50 4.72
N GLY A 85 6.81 -6.34 5.26
CA GLY A 85 5.95 -5.60 6.19
C GLY A 85 4.69 -5.05 5.52
N VAL A 86 4.76 -4.68 4.24
CA VAL A 86 3.61 -4.18 3.49
C VAL A 86 2.56 -5.26 3.28
N LEU A 87 2.95 -6.50 2.98
CA LEU A 87 2.01 -7.61 2.86
C LEU A 87 1.21 -7.81 4.17
N LYS A 88 1.88 -7.77 5.33
CA LYS A 88 1.19 -7.89 6.63
C LYS A 88 0.17 -6.78 6.84
N ARG A 89 0.54 -5.53 6.50
CA ARG A 89 -0.37 -4.37 6.56
C ARG A 89 -1.56 -4.51 5.61
N ALA A 90 -1.30 -4.98 4.39
CA ALA A 90 -2.31 -5.21 3.37
C ALA A 90 -3.34 -6.28 3.81
N LEU A 91 -2.86 -7.39 4.34
CA LEU A 91 -3.73 -8.46 4.85
C LEU A 91 -4.56 -8.00 6.06
N ALA A 92 -3.97 -7.21 6.96
CA ALA A 92 -4.69 -6.61 8.10
C ALA A 92 -5.74 -5.58 7.65
N ALA A 93 -5.58 -4.95 6.49
CA ALA A 93 -6.55 -4.06 5.86
C ALA A 93 -7.65 -4.81 5.07
N GLY A 94 -7.64 -6.15 5.06
CA GLY A 94 -8.64 -6.95 4.36
C GLY A 94 -8.41 -7.13 2.87
N ILE A 95 -7.26 -6.70 2.34
CA ILE A 95 -6.90 -6.84 0.94
C ILE A 95 -6.86 -8.33 0.56
N ARG A 96 -7.45 -8.68 -0.58
CA ARG A 96 -7.60 -10.06 -1.04
C ARG A 96 -6.60 -10.48 -2.10
N GLY A 97 -6.03 -9.51 -2.88
CA GLY A 97 -5.02 -9.78 -3.88
C GLY A 97 -3.74 -8.98 -3.61
N PHE A 98 -2.57 -9.59 -3.78
CA PHE A 98 -1.28 -8.91 -3.72
C PHE A 98 -0.39 -9.43 -4.85
N VAL A 99 -0.10 -8.56 -5.84
CA VAL A 99 0.43 -8.94 -7.14
C VAL A 99 1.58 -8.02 -7.55
N PRO A 100 2.71 -8.53 -8.06
CA PRO A 100 3.75 -7.68 -8.63
C PRO A 100 3.29 -7.05 -9.95
N LYS A 101 3.68 -5.79 -10.23
CA LYS A 101 3.42 -5.09 -11.52
C LYS A 101 4.06 -5.79 -12.72
N THR A 102 4.93 -6.77 -12.51
CA THR A 102 5.51 -7.61 -13.56
C THR A 102 4.61 -8.75 -13.99
N THR A 103 3.50 -8.98 -13.29
CA THR A 103 2.52 -10.02 -13.65
C THR A 103 1.88 -9.72 -15.00
N PRO A 104 1.84 -10.71 -15.91
CA PRO A 104 1.14 -10.52 -17.19
C PRO A 104 -0.33 -10.14 -17.01
N ALA A 105 -0.86 -9.26 -17.87
CA ALA A 105 -2.24 -8.79 -17.76
C ALA A 105 -3.29 -9.91 -17.82
N THR A 106 -3.04 -10.94 -18.64
CA THR A 106 -3.89 -12.15 -18.70
C THR A 106 -3.94 -12.87 -17.35
N LYS A 107 -2.79 -12.97 -16.66
CA LYS A 107 -2.74 -13.56 -15.31
C LYS A 107 -3.43 -12.68 -14.28
N LEU A 108 -3.28 -11.36 -14.39
CA LEU A 108 -4.01 -10.44 -13.51
C LEU A 108 -5.53 -10.60 -13.72
N ALA A 109 -6.01 -10.72 -14.96
CA ALA A 109 -7.43 -10.97 -15.24
C ALA A 109 -7.94 -12.26 -14.58
N GLU A 110 -7.17 -13.36 -14.61
CA GLU A 110 -7.50 -14.60 -13.87
C GLU A 110 -7.60 -14.35 -12.36
N ILE A 111 -6.63 -13.60 -11.81
CA ILE A 111 -6.62 -13.26 -10.37
C ILE A 111 -7.84 -12.40 -10.01
N LEU A 112 -8.21 -11.44 -10.84
CA LEU A 112 -9.40 -10.62 -10.61
C LEU A 112 -10.68 -11.48 -10.57
N ARG A 113 -10.82 -12.46 -11.46
CA ARG A 113 -11.95 -13.41 -11.46
C ARG A 113 -11.98 -14.26 -10.18
N ASP A 114 -10.83 -14.77 -9.76
CA ASP A 114 -10.71 -15.56 -8.52
C ASP A 114 -11.08 -14.72 -7.29
N VAL A 115 -10.52 -13.52 -7.17
CA VAL A 115 -10.81 -12.60 -6.06
C VAL A 115 -12.26 -12.15 -6.06
N HIS A 116 -12.86 -11.87 -7.22
CA HIS A 116 -14.27 -11.54 -7.35
C HIS A 116 -15.17 -12.71 -6.88
N SER A 117 -14.79 -13.96 -7.15
CA SER A 117 -15.52 -15.15 -6.68
C SER A 117 -15.31 -15.47 -5.18
N GLY A 118 -14.59 -14.63 -4.45
CA GLY A 118 -14.35 -14.76 -3.01
C GLY A 118 -13.01 -15.38 -2.65
N GLY A 119 -12.17 -15.71 -3.64
CA GLY A 119 -10.81 -16.20 -3.45
C GLY A 119 -9.84 -15.17 -2.90
N ARG A 120 -8.62 -15.60 -2.67
CA ARG A 120 -7.46 -14.76 -2.30
C ARG A 120 -6.26 -15.15 -3.14
N TYR A 121 -5.53 -14.15 -3.59
CA TYR A 121 -4.27 -14.37 -4.29
C TYR A 121 -3.14 -13.55 -3.67
N ILE A 122 -2.09 -14.24 -3.27
CA ILE A 122 -0.83 -13.61 -2.87
C ILE A 122 0.25 -14.24 -3.73
N ASP A 123 1.03 -13.40 -4.40
CA ASP A 123 2.16 -13.88 -5.17
C ASP A 123 3.09 -14.73 -4.28
N PRO A 124 3.49 -15.95 -4.71
CA PRO A 124 4.27 -16.89 -3.89
C PRO A 124 5.63 -16.34 -3.45
N GLU A 125 6.30 -15.53 -4.27
CA GLU A 125 7.61 -14.95 -3.93
C GLU A 125 7.43 -13.87 -2.85
N ILE A 126 6.36 -13.06 -2.97
CA ILE A 126 6.00 -12.06 -1.97
C ILE A 126 5.62 -12.73 -0.65
N ALA A 127 4.84 -13.81 -0.70
CA ALA A 127 4.47 -14.57 0.49
C ALA A 127 5.71 -15.16 1.18
N ALA A 128 6.62 -15.78 0.42
CA ALA A 128 7.85 -16.34 0.94
C ALA A 128 8.75 -15.28 1.60
N ALA A 129 8.91 -14.12 0.95
CA ALA A 129 9.67 -13.00 1.49
C ALA A 129 9.06 -12.46 2.81
N ALA A 130 7.73 -12.42 2.91
CA ALA A 130 7.05 -11.97 4.12
C ALA A 130 7.17 -12.95 5.30
N LEU A 131 7.33 -14.24 5.02
CA LEU A 131 7.56 -15.27 6.05
C LEU A 131 8.98 -15.25 6.60
N THR A 132 9.95 -14.83 5.79
CA THR A 132 11.37 -14.76 6.16
C THR A 132 11.81 -13.38 6.65
N GLY A 133 10.97 -12.36 6.48
CA GLY A 133 11.24 -10.98 6.90
C GLY A 133 11.27 -10.82 8.41
N ASP A 134 12.18 -9.98 8.90
CA ASP A 134 12.32 -9.67 10.31
C ASP A 134 11.03 -9.07 10.88
N THR A 135 10.72 -9.42 12.14
CA THR A 135 9.64 -8.76 12.87
C THR A 135 10.03 -7.30 13.17
N CYS A 136 9.10 -6.38 12.96
CA CYS A 136 9.33 -4.97 13.26
C CYS A 136 9.72 -4.79 14.74
N PRO A 137 10.92 -4.29 15.05
CA PRO A 137 11.36 -4.09 16.44
C PRO A 137 10.82 -2.78 17.04
N LEU A 138 10.12 -1.97 16.22
CA LEU A 138 9.65 -0.65 16.59
C LEU A 138 8.23 -0.69 17.13
N THR A 139 7.94 0.21 18.06
CA THR A 139 6.59 0.47 18.55
C THR A 139 5.80 1.33 17.57
N ASP A 140 4.46 1.32 17.65
CA ASP A 140 3.58 2.14 16.80
C ASP A 140 3.94 3.62 16.90
N ARG A 141 4.33 4.10 18.09
CA ARG A 141 4.74 5.49 18.31
C ARG A 141 6.07 5.82 17.63
N GLU A 142 7.04 4.93 17.66
CA GLU A 142 8.30 5.09 16.92
C GLU A 142 8.06 5.09 15.41
N LEU A 143 7.19 4.22 14.90
CA LEU A 143 6.80 4.18 13.50
C LEU A 143 6.10 5.47 13.04
N GLU A 144 5.18 6.00 13.83
CA GLU A 144 4.51 7.27 13.57
C GLU A 144 5.51 8.41 13.41
N LEU A 145 6.46 8.55 14.34
CA LEU A 145 7.48 9.60 14.28
C LEU A 145 8.44 9.44 13.10
N LEU A 146 8.74 8.20 12.71
CA LEU A 146 9.56 7.93 11.53
C LEU A 146 8.84 8.26 10.22
N ARG A 147 7.49 8.09 10.12
CA ARG A 147 6.69 8.57 8.97
C ARG A 147 6.81 10.07 8.78
N HIS A 148 6.68 10.85 9.87
CA HIS A 148 6.87 12.32 9.82
C HIS A 148 8.32 12.69 9.47
N THR A 149 9.29 11.93 9.97
CA THR A 149 10.71 12.11 9.62
C THR A 149 10.96 11.87 8.12
N LEU A 150 10.32 10.87 7.54
CA LEU A 150 10.44 10.54 6.12
C LEU A 150 9.92 11.67 5.22
N LYS A 151 8.85 12.36 5.67
CA LYS A 151 8.29 13.55 5.01
C LYS A 151 9.16 14.81 5.14
N GLY A 152 10.31 14.73 5.82
CA GLY A 152 11.25 15.84 5.99
C GLY A 152 10.97 16.75 7.20
N GLY A 153 10.04 16.40 8.09
CA GLY A 153 9.71 17.18 9.28
C GLY A 153 10.89 17.38 10.24
N THR A 154 11.05 18.59 10.77
CA THR A 154 11.98 18.83 11.89
C THR A 154 11.42 18.24 13.19
N VAL A 155 12.27 18.08 14.22
CA VAL A 155 11.77 17.59 15.53
C VAL A 155 10.69 18.50 16.11
N ALA A 156 10.76 19.80 15.83
CA ALA A 156 9.76 20.76 16.31
C ALA A 156 8.43 20.61 15.55
N ASP A 157 8.49 20.43 14.21
CA ASP A 157 7.30 20.20 13.38
C ASP A 157 6.60 18.88 13.79
N ILE A 158 7.38 17.80 13.91
CA ILE A 158 6.87 16.51 14.35
C ILE A 158 6.21 16.62 15.73
N ALA A 159 6.86 17.32 16.69
CA ALA A 159 6.33 17.51 18.03
C ALA A 159 4.98 18.25 18.04
N ALA A 160 4.84 19.26 17.17
CA ALA A 160 3.60 19.99 17.01
C ALA A 160 2.48 19.10 16.40
N GLU A 161 2.78 18.35 15.34
CA GLU A 161 1.81 17.47 14.68
C GLU A 161 1.30 16.35 15.58
N VAL A 162 2.22 15.71 16.34
CA VAL A 162 1.86 14.57 17.21
C VAL A 162 1.50 15.00 18.65
N HIS A 163 1.41 16.29 18.92
CA HIS A 163 1.09 16.87 20.24
C HIS A 163 2.00 16.36 21.38
N LEU A 164 3.31 16.33 21.16
CA LEU A 164 4.32 15.94 22.14
C LEU A 164 5.36 17.07 22.37
N ALA A 165 6.05 16.98 23.51
CA ALA A 165 7.24 17.81 23.71
C ALA A 165 8.38 17.37 22.79
N SER A 166 9.19 18.33 22.26
CA SER A 166 10.33 18.03 21.40
C SER A 166 11.36 17.09 22.04
N GLY A 167 11.52 17.11 23.37
CA GLY A 167 12.35 16.19 24.12
C GLY A 167 11.85 14.74 24.04
N THR A 168 10.54 14.56 24.15
CA THR A 168 9.88 13.24 24.03
C THR A 168 10.05 12.67 22.63
N VAL A 169 9.87 13.49 21.59
CA VAL A 169 10.11 13.09 20.19
C VAL A 169 11.56 12.64 19.99
N ARG A 170 12.56 13.40 20.51
CA ARG A 170 13.98 13.00 20.43
C ARG A 170 14.23 11.65 21.10
N ASN A 171 13.62 11.40 22.26
CA ASN A 171 13.80 10.14 22.97
C ASN A 171 13.26 8.94 22.15
N TYR A 172 12.07 9.04 21.57
CA TYR A 172 11.52 7.99 20.71
C TYR A 172 12.36 7.77 19.45
N LEU A 173 12.78 8.84 18.78
CA LEU A 173 13.64 8.73 17.59
C LEU A 173 15.01 8.12 17.95
N SER A 174 15.58 8.45 19.11
CA SER A 174 16.82 7.85 19.59
C SER A 174 16.65 6.35 19.89
N ALA A 175 15.54 5.96 20.53
CA ALA A 175 15.22 4.56 20.77
C ALA A 175 15.06 3.79 19.46
N ALA A 176 14.35 4.35 18.48
CA ALA A 176 14.20 3.76 17.16
C ALA A 176 15.54 3.57 16.45
N MET A 177 16.42 4.59 16.47
CA MET A 177 17.76 4.50 15.90
C MET A 177 18.58 3.38 16.55
N THR A 178 18.53 3.26 17.86
CA THR A 178 19.22 2.20 18.61
C THR A 178 18.70 0.82 18.21
N LYS A 179 17.41 0.62 18.16
CA LYS A 179 16.78 -0.65 17.76
C LYS A 179 17.13 -1.06 16.33
N LEU A 180 17.26 -0.09 15.43
CA LEU A 180 17.59 -0.31 14.01
C LEU A 180 19.11 -0.38 13.74
N GLY A 181 19.94 -0.06 14.71
CA GLY A 181 21.40 -0.04 14.56
C GLY A 181 21.89 1.02 13.58
N VAL A 182 21.24 2.20 13.54
CA VAL A 182 21.59 3.31 12.64
C VAL A 182 21.94 4.57 13.42
N THR A 183 22.61 5.50 12.76
CA THR A 183 23.18 6.70 13.42
C THR A 183 22.34 7.96 13.26
N THR A 184 21.44 8.00 12.27
CA THR A 184 20.59 9.15 12.02
C THR A 184 19.11 8.78 11.94
N ARG A 185 18.23 9.73 12.33
CA ARG A 185 16.78 9.54 12.24
C ARG A 185 16.30 9.34 10.80
N HIS A 186 17.00 9.94 9.81
CA HIS A 186 16.67 9.77 8.40
C HIS A 186 17.03 8.37 7.89
N GLU A 187 18.17 7.82 8.35
CA GLU A 187 18.50 6.40 8.09
C GLU A 187 17.48 5.47 8.73
N ALA A 188 17.05 5.76 9.97
CA ALA A 188 16.01 4.99 10.64
C ALA A 188 14.69 5.01 9.85
N ALA A 189 14.24 6.18 9.41
CA ALA A 189 13.04 6.35 8.61
C ALA A 189 13.16 5.61 7.26
N ARG A 190 14.29 5.75 6.57
CA ARG A 190 14.54 5.06 5.30
C ARG A 190 14.56 3.54 5.48
N LYS A 191 15.22 3.02 6.53
CA LYS A 191 15.24 1.59 6.82
C LYS A 191 13.84 1.07 7.15
N ALA A 192 13.09 1.77 8.00
CA ALA A 192 11.72 1.40 8.33
C ALA A 192 10.80 1.39 7.08
N TRP A 193 11.02 2.32 6.16
CA TRP A 193 10.32 2.35 4.88
C TRP A 193 10.75 1.19 3.96
N GLN A 194 12.05 0.90 3.85
CA GLN A 194 12.57 -0.23 3.07
C GLN A 194 12.06 -1.58 3.55
N GLU A 195 11.90 -1.74 4.87
CA GLU A 195 11.32 -2.94 5.48
C GLU A 195 9.77 -2.98 5.40
N GLY A 196 9.13 -1.91 4.91
CA GLY A 196 7.68 -1.80 4.80
C GLY A 196 6.96 -1.68 6.15
N TRP A 197 7.63 -1.18 7.17
CA TRP A 197 7.02 -0.93 8.48
C TRP A 197 6.29 0.42 8.54
N ILE A 198 6.67 1.35 7.66
CA ILE A 198 6.05 2.67 7.49
C ILE A 198 5.77 2.94 6.03
#